data_2ebe874fdf53a0970f403d6f6db8d882
#
_entry.id   2ebe874fdf53a0970f403d6f6db8d882
#
_cell.length_a   1.000
_cell.length_b   1.000
_cell.length_c   1.000
_cell.angle_alpha   90.00
_cell.angle_beta   90.00
_cell.angle_gamma   90.00
#
_symmetry.space_group_name_H-M   'P 1'
#
loop_
_entity.id
_entity.type
_entity.pdbx_description
1 polymer ?
#
loop_
_entity_poly.entity_id
_entity_poly.type
_entity_poly.pdbx_seq_one_letter_code
_entity_poly.pdbx_strand_id
1 'polypeptide(L)'
;MQDDKVLRAKYAQKACDNLYVTIYYILSTYWGWSVLKETTFLPWYLGGPADGDFWTMTNNPLFTDYSASLVDYSLFTFGYHVCELFEHVCVNERMNDFNEMLLHHVAAVALYFSATFANVVPYGCLIAYLHDLSDIPISLSKMLNSTRF
;
A
#
# COMPACT_ATOMS: atom_id res chain seq x y z
N MET A 1 21.68 30.73 -13.21
CA MET A 1 21.11 30.16 -14.46
C MET A 1 21.35 28.66 -14.63
N GLN A 2 22.54 28.11 -14.34
CA GLN A 2 22.77 26.64 -14.39
C GLN A 2 22.17 25.95 -13.17
N ASP A 3 22.27 26.54 -12.00
CA ASP A 3 21.69 26.03 -10.77
C ASP A 3 20.16 25.95 -10.80
N ASP A 4 19.50 26.91 -11.46
CA ASP A 4 18.03 26.90 -11.62
C ASP A 4 17.55 25.69 -12.47
N LYS A 5 18.31 25.29 -13.48
CA LYS A 5 17.98 24.15 -14.33
C LYS A 5 18.13 22.83 -13.57
N VAL A 6 19.19 22.70 -12.76
CA VAL A 6 19.42 21.52 -11.92
C VAL A 6 18.34 21.40 -10.86
N LEU A 7 17.96 22.52 -10.24
CA LEU A 7 16.90 22.56 -9.24
C LEU A 7 15.55 22.15 -9.84
N ARG A 8 15.18 22.71 -10.98
CA ARG A 8 13.95 22.35 -11.71
C ARG A 8 13.92 20.88 -12.11
N ALA A 9 15.05 20.31 -12.56
CA ALA A 9 15.14 18.90 -12.89
C ALA A 9 14.89 18.01 -11.67
N LYS A 10 15.46 18.35 -10.50
CA LYS A 10 15.21 17.63 -9.24
C LYS A 10 13.72 17.68 -8.82
N TYR A 11 13.08 18.83 -8.92
CA TYR A 11 11.66 18.96 -8.60
C TYR A 11 10.76 18.20 -9.59
N ALA A 12 11.10 18.25 -10.89
CA ALA A 12 10.38 17.48 -11.90
C ALA A 12 10.50 15.98 -11.67
N GLN A 13 11.69 15.49 -11.33
CA GLN A 13 11.90 14.10 -10.96
C GLN A 13 11.04 13.71 -9.77
N LYS A 14 11.09 14.48 -8.68
CA LYS A 14 10.29 14.23 -7.47
C LYS A 14 8.78 14.25 -7.75
N ALA A 15 8.32 15.13 -8.64
CA ALA A 15 6.92 15.17 -9.05
C ALA A 15 6.53 13.89 -9.83
N CYS A 16 7.39 13.41 -10.72
CA CYS A 16 7.16 12.16 -11.46
C CYS A 16 7.13 10.95 -10.52
N ASP A 17 8.05 10.87 -9.55
CA ASP A 17 8.10 9.78 -8.59
C ASP A 17 6.81 9.76 -7.73
N ASN A 18 6.38 10.92 -7.22
CA ASN A 18 5.13 11.04 -6.47
C ASN A 18 3.90 10.71 -7.32
N LEU A 19 3.89 11.05 -8.62
CA LEU A 19 2.81 10.72 -9.53
C LEU A 19 2.74 9.19 -9.74
N TYR A 20 3.87 8.54 -9.94
CA TYR A 20 3.95 7.09 -10.08
C TYR A 20 3.37 6.38 -8.85
N VAL A 21 3.81 6.78 -7.67
CA VAL A 21 3.33 6.24 -6.39
C VAL A 21 1.83 6.48 -6.21
N THR A 22 1.33 7.68 -6.57
CA THR A 22 -0.10 8.00 -6.51
C THR A 22 -0.93 7.08 -7.42
N ILE A 23 -0.46 6.85 -8.66
CA ILE A 23 -1.14 5.95 -9.61
C ILE A 23 -1.16 4.53 -9.06
N TYR A 24 -0.05 4.07 -8.48
CA TYR A 24 0.00 2.75 -7.84
C TYR A 24 -1.07 2.63 -6.74
N TYR A 25 -1.13 3.56 -5.78
CA TYR A 25 -2.10 3.51 -4.69
C TYR A 25 -3.55 3.54 -5.18
N ILE A 26 -3.86 4.31 -6.22
CA ILE A 26 -5.19 4.33 -6.83
C ILE A 26 -5.54 2.95 -7.43
N LEU A 27 -4.63 2.37 -8.20
CA LEU A 27 -4.85 1.07 -8.86
C LEU A 27 -4.92 -0.07 -7.84
N SER A 28 -4.02 -0.08 -6.85
CA SER A 28 -4.00 -1.06 -5.76
C SER A 28 -5.29 -0.98 -4.92
N THR A 29 -5.71 0.22 -4.54
CA THR A 29 -6.97 0.43 -3.81
C THR A 29 -8.17 -0.06 -4.61
N TYR A 30 -8.24 0.24 -5.91
CA TYR A 30 -9.32 -0.24 -6.77
C TYR A 30 -9.34 -1.76 -6.88
N TRP A 31 -8.18 -2.37 -7.07
CA TRP A 31 -8.06 -3.83 -7.11
C TRP A 31 -8.42 -4.46 -5.77
N GLY A 32 -7.87 -3.95 -4.67
CA GLY A 32 -8.21 -4.39 -3.32
C GLY A 32 -9.70 -4.33 -3.04
N TRP A 33 -10.36 -3.22 -3.38
CA TRP A 33 -11.81 -3.10 -3.28
C TRP A 33 -12.54 -4.14 -4.13
N SER A 34 -12.11 -4.36 -5.37
CA SER A 34 -12.75 -5.32 -6.27
C SER A 34 -12.70 -6.77 -5.77
N VAL A 35 -11.62 -7.12 -5.09
CA VAL A 35 -11.43 -8.44 -4.48
C VAL A 35 -12.17 -8.56 -3.13
N LEU A 36 -12.08 -7.51 -2.31
CA LEU A 36 -12.66 -7.52 -0.96
C LEU A 36 -14.18 -7.41 -0.95
N LYS A 37 -14.81 -6.74 -1.93
CA LYS A 37 -16.27 -6.62 -2.03
C LYS A 37 -16.98 -7.97 -2.22
N GLU A 38 -16.26 -8.98 -2.75
CA GLU A 38 -16.76 -10.34 -2.91
C GLU A 38 -16.64 -11.17 -1.63
N THR A 39 -15.95 -10.64 -0.62
CA THR A 39 -15.78 -11.31 0.66
C THR A 39 -16.89 -10.94 1.64
N THR A 40 -17.19 -11.84 2.58
CA THR A 40 -18.26 -11.63 3.56
C THR A 40 -17.88 -10.69 4.71
N PHE A 41 -16.59 -10.33 4.83
CA PHE A 41 -16.10 -9.54 5.96
C PHE A 41 -15.92 -8.05 5.67
N LEU A 42 -16.02 -7.60 4.40
CA LEU A 42 -15.94 -6.17 4.10
C LEU A 42 -17.18 -5.46 4.63
N PRO A 43 -17.04 -4.41 5.46
CA PRO A 43 -18.17 -3.68 6.00
C PRO A 43 -19.04 -3.04 4.90
N TRP A 44 -20.35 -2.93 5.14
CA TRP A 44 -21.32 -2.37 4.18
C TRP A 44 -20.97 -0.94 3.73
N TYR A 45 -20.43 -0.12 4.62
CA TYR A 45 -20.02 1.27 4.31
C TYR A 45 -18.77 1.36 3.41
N LEU A 46 -18.05 0.25 3.22
CA LEU A 46 -16.98 0.10 2.24
C LEU A 46 -17.41 -0.67 0.99
N GLY A 47 -18.71 -0.95 0.87
CA GLY A 47 -19.27 -1.65 -0.29
C GLY A 47 -19.34 -3.17 -0.16
N GLY A 48 -19.14 -3.71 1.04
CA GLY A 48 -19.29 -5.12 1.32
C GLY A 48 -20.74 -5.56 1.59
N PRO A 49 -20.99 -6.87 1.75
CA PRO A 49 -22.29 -7.38 2.13
C PRO A 49 -22.67 -6.99 3.57
N ALA A 50 -23.96 -6.73 3.81
CA ALA A 50 -24.47 -6.25 5.10
C ALA A 50 -24.21 -7.20 6.28
N ASP A 51 -24.05 -8.50 6.01
CA ASP A 51 -23.95 -9.58 7.00
C ASP A 51 -22.52 -10.04 7.27
N GLY A 52 -21.53 -9.16 7.06
CA GLY A 52 -20.12 -9.48 7.17
C GLY A 52 -19.75 -10.13 8.50
N ASP A 53 -19.68 -11.44 8.55
CA ASP A 53 -19.21 -12.17 9.71
C ASP A 53 -17.69 -12.28 9.69
N PHE A 54 -17.08 -11.29 10.30
CA PHE A 54 -15.62 -11.16 10.41
C PHE A 54 -14.99 -12.33 11.19
N TRP A 55 -15.75 -12.98 12.06
CA TRP A 55 -15.25 -14.03 12.96
C TRP A 55 -15.29 -15.43 12.35
N THR A 56 -16.14 -15.71 11.37
CA THR A 56 -16.23 -17.03 10.74
C THR A 56 -14.99 -17.41 9.95
N MET A 57 -14.24 -16.42 9.44
CA MET A 57 -12.98 -16.67 8.73
C MET A 57 -11.82 -17.10 9.63
N THR A 58 -11.92 -16.88 10.93
CA THR A 58 -10.82 -17.16 11.88
C THR A 58 -10.90 -18.52 12.55
N ASN A 59 -11.99 -19.28 12.33
CA ASN A 59 -12.21 -20.54 13.04
C ASN A 59 -11.18 -21.64 12.73
N ASN A 60 -10.46 -21.56 11.58
CA ASN A 60 -9.35 -22.47 11.29
C ASN A 60 -8.39 -21.88 10.23
N PRO A 61 -7.55 -20.89 10.57
CA PRO A 61 -6.67 -20.24 9.59
C PRO A 61 -5.70 -21.21 8.90
N LEU A 62 -5.27 -22.28 9.60
CA LEU A 62 -4.31 -23.25 9.06
C LEU A 62 -4.87 -24.14 7.94
N PHE A 63 -6.20 -24.25 7.81
CA PHE A 63 -6.88 -25.15 6.86
C PHE A 63 -7.85 -24.42 5.92
N THR A 64 -7.82 -23.08 5.92
CA THR A 64 -8.70 -22.30 5.06
C THR A 64 -8.01 -22.05 3.73
N ASP A 65 -8.63 -22.50 2.64
CA ASP A 65 -8.25 -22.13 1.29
C ASP A 65 -8.90 -20.79 0.92
N TYR A 66 -8.08 -19.85 0.48
CA TYR A 66 -8.54 -18.53 0.03
C TYR A 66 -8.67 -18.48 -1.49
N SER A 67 -9.52 -17.57 -2.00
CA SER A 67 -9.61 -17.36 -3.44
C SER A 67 -8.27 -16.92 -4.02
N ALA A 68 -7.96 -17.39 -5.22
CA ALA A 68 -6.72 -17.03 -5.91
C ALA A 68 -6.55 -15.51 -6.01
N SER A 69 -7.64 -14.79 -6.31
CA SER A 69 -7.64 -13.32 -6.43
C SER A 69 -7.20 -12.62 -5.14
N LEU A 70 -7.59 -13.16 -3.98
CA LEU A 70 -7.22 -12.60 -2.67
C LEU A 70 -5.73 -12.83 -2.40
N VAL A 71 -5.25 -14.03 -2.71
CA VAL A 71 -3.82 -14.39 -2.57
C VAL A 71 -2.96 -13.57 -3.52
N ASP A 72 -3.37 -13.44 -4.78
CA ASP A 72 -2.65 -12.64 -5.78
C ASP A 72 -2.55 -11.18 -5.38
N TYR A 73 -3.63 -10.59 -4.89
CA TYR A 73 -3.62 -9.21 -4.37
C TYR A 73 -2.68 -9.06 -3.17
N SER A 74 -2.73 -10.00 -2.22
CA SER A 74 -1.84 -10.01 -1.05
C SER A 74 -0.37 -10.10 -1.44
N LEU A 75 -0.03 -11.00 -2.34
CA LEU A 75 1.35 -11.18 -2.80
C LEU A 75 1.85 -9.98 -3.60
N PHE A 76 1.00 -9.39 -4.43
CA PHE A 76 1.33 -8.20 -5.20
C PHE A 76 1.65 -7.00 -4.30
N THR A 77 0.77 -6.70 -3.34
CA THR A 77 0.98 -5.59 -2.40
C THR A 77 2.17 -5.84 -1.50
N PHE A 78 2.36 -7.06 -1.01
CA PHE A 78 3.55 -7.44 -0.24
C PHE A 78 4.83 -7.24 -1.05
N GLY A 79 4.87 -7.73 -2.29
CA GLY A 79 6.02 -7.55 -3.19
C GLY A 79 6.36 -6.08 -3.43
N TYR A 80 5.35 -5.25 -3.64
CA TYR A 80 5.53 -3.80 -3.81
C TYR A 80 6.19 -3.16 -2.58
N HIS A 81 5.67 -3.41 -1.37
CA HIS A 81 6.24 -2.83 -0.14
C HIS A 81 7.65 -3.34 0.16
N VAL A 82 7.97 -4.58 -0.20
CA VAL A 82 9.36 -5.09 -0.14
C VAL A 82 10.27 -4.32 -1.09
N CYS A 83 9.83 -4.05 -2.32
CA CYS A 83 10.58 -3.25 -3.29
C CYS A 83 10.77 -1.81 -2.80
N GLU A 84 9.73 -1.19 -2.25
CA GLU A 84 9.82 0.16 -1.67
C GLU A 84 10.78 0.23 -0.49
N LEU A 85 10.75 -0.77 0.41
CA LEU A 85 11.70 -0.86 1.50
C LEU A 85 13.14 -0.96 0.98
N PHE A 86 13.35 -1.80 -0.02
CA PHE A 86 14.68 -1.95 -0.65
C PHE A 86 15.15 -0.66 -1.30
N GLU A 87 14.29 0.01 -2.06
CA GLU A 87 14.57 1.29 -2.69
C GLU A 87 14.90 2.35 -1.63
N HIS A 88 14.10 2.42 -0.56
CA HIS A 88 14.32 3.38 0.51
C HIS A 88 15.69 3.20 1.20
N VAL A 89 16.11 1.95 1.44
CA VAL A 89 17.36 1.64 2.14
C VAL A 89 18.58 1.76 1.23
N CYS A 90 18.46 1.32 -0.04
CA CYS A 90 19.60 1.12 -0.92
C CYS A 90 19.80 2.23 -1.95
N VAL A 91 18.75 2.94 -2.33
CA VAL A 91 18.77 3.88 -3.47
C VAL A 91 18.55 5.31 -3.01
N ASN A 92 17.63 5.55 -2.10
CA ASN A 92 17.24 6.91 -1.73
C ASN A 92 18.31 7.61 -0.89
N GLU A 93 18.57 8.89 -1.23
CA GLU A 93 19.41 9.76 -0.41
C GLU A 93 18.74 9.95 0.97
N ARG A 94 19.52 9.96 2.05
CA ARG A 94 19.01 10.19 3.41
C ARG A 94 18.38 11.59 3.51
N MET A 95 17.05 11.59 3.57
CA MET A 95 16.23 12.77 3.81
C MET A 95 15.99 12.97 5.31
N ASN A 96 15.46 14.15 5.69
CA ASN A 96 15.19 14.46 7.10
C ASN A 96 14.19 13.49 7.77
N ASP A 97 13.28 12.90 6.98
CA ASP A 97 12.24 11.95 7.38
C ASP A 97 12.64 10.46 7.12
N PHE A 98 13.92 10.20 6.83
CA PHE A 98 14.41 8.87 6.45
C PHE A 98 14.03 7.79 7.48
N ASN A 99 14.25 8.04 8.77
CA ASN A 99 14.00 7.05 9.83
C ASN A 99 12.50 6.78 10.02
N GLU A 100 11.66 7.80 9.87
CA GLU A 100 10.20 7.67 9.97
C GLU A 100 9.65 6.82 8.83
N MET A 101 10.08 7.10 7.60
CA MET A 101 9.72 6.32 6.41
C MET A 101 10.27 4.89 6.48
N LEU A 102 11.50 4.71 6.96
CA LEU A 102 12.08 3.38 7.17
C LEU A 102 11.22 2.55 8.13
N LEU A 103 10.85 3.14 9.27
CA LEU A 103 9.99 2.45 10.24
C LEU A 103 8.63 2.09 9.63
N HIS A 104 8.05 3.00 8.85
CA HIS A 104 6.79 2.76 8.14
C HIS A 104 6.89 1.56 7.18
N HIS A 105 7.90 1.52 6.29
CA HIS A 105 8.09 0.42 5.36
C HIS A 105 8.40 -0.91 6.06
N VAL A 106 9.21 -0.90 7.11
CA VAL A 106 9.50 -2.11 7.90
C VAL A 106 8.23 -2.62 8.57
N ALA A 107 7.40 -1.74 9.14
CA ALA A 107 6.14 -2.13 9.78
C ALA A 107 5.15 -2.72 8.75
N ALA A 108 5.03 -2.09 7.58
CA ALA A 108 4.18 -2.59 6.50
C ALA A 108 4.61 -4.01 6.06
N VAL A 109 5.90 -4.19 5.74
CA VAL A 109 6.43 -5.51 5.33
C VAL A 109 6.24 -6.56 6.43
N ALA A 110 6.46 -6.21 7.71
CA ALA A 110 6.26 -7.12 8.83
C ALA A 110 4.79 -7.54 9.00
N LEU A 111 3.85 -6.61 8.79
CA LEU A 111 2.41 -6.90 8.85
C LEU A 111 1.99 -7.85 7.73
N TYR A 112 2.40 -7.61 6.49
CA TYR A 112 2.10 -8.48 5.34
C TYR A 112 2.70 -9.86 5.51
N PHE A 113 3.99 -9.92 5.93
CA PHE A 113 4.65 -11.17 6.21
C PHE A 113 3.91 -11.98 7.29
N SER A 114 3.55 -11.33 8.38
CA SER A 114 2.82 -11.95 9.49
C SER A 114 1.46 -12.48 9.05
N ALA A 115 0.70 -11.72 8.28
CA ALA A 115 -0.61 -12.11 7.78
C ALA A 115 -0.51 -13.32 6.85
N THR A 116 0.49 -13.35 5.96
CA THR A 116 0.73 -14.48 5.06
C THR A 116 1.20 -15.72 5.81
N PHE A 117 2.15 -15.55 6.74
CA PHE A 117 2.72 -16.67 7.52
C PHE A 117 1.71 -17.30 8.47
N ALA A 118 0.86 -16.48 9.10
CA ALA A 118 -0.22 -16.95 9.96
C ALA A 118 -1.45 -17.46 9.16
N ASN A 119 -1.40 -17.43 7.84
CA ASN A 119 -2.52 -17.76 6.94
C ASN A 119 -3.81 -16.99 7.27
N VAL A 120 -3.66 -15.70 7.60
CA VAL A 120 -4.78 -14.77 7.82
C VAL A 120 -4.84 -13.72 6.70
N VAL A 121 -4.69 -14.19 5.47
CA VAL A 121 -4.63 -13.40 4.23
C VAL A 121 -5.74 -12.35 4.12
N PRO A 122 -7.03 -12.63 4.43
CA PRO A 122 -8.09 -11.63 4.34
C PRO A 122 -7.84 -10.39 5.18
N TYR A 123 -7.28 -10.56 6.38
CA TYR A 123 -6.92 -9.43 7.25
C TYR A 123 -5.77 -8.63 6.66
N GLY A 124 -4.76 -9.32 6.12
CA GLY A 124 -3.66 -8.67 5.42
C GLY A 124 -4.17 -7.83 4.25
N CYS A 125 -5.08 -8.37 3.45
CA CYS A 125 -5.70 -7.67 2.33
C CYS A 125 -6.53 -6.45 2.77
N LEU A 126 -7.28 -6.56 3.86
CA LEU A 126 -8.05 -5.44 4.39
C LEU A 126 -7.14 -4.31 4.91
N ILE A 127 -6.07 -4.68 5.63
CA ILE A 127 -5.07 -3.72 6.10
C ILE A 127 -4.37 -3.05 4.91
N ALA A 128 -3.97 -3.84 3.89
CA ALA A 128 -3.40 -3.34 2.65
C ALA A 128 -4.30 -2.30 1.98
N TYR A 129 -5.55 -2.65 1.79
CA TYR A 129 -6.55 -1.79 1.17
C TYR A 129 -6.72 -0.46 1.92
N LEU A 130 -6.84 -0.51 3.26
CA LEU A 130 -7.00 0.69 4.08
C LEU A 130 -5.73 1.54 4.11
N HIS A 131 -4.57 0.90 4.12
CA HIS A 131 -3.26 1.56 4.05
C HIS A 131 -3.12 2.31 2.73
N ASP A 132 -3.28 1.63 1.59
CA ASP A 132 -3.14 2.23 0.27
C ASP A 132 -4.17 3.35 0.04
N LEU A 133 -5.40 3.16 0.54
CA LEU A 133 -6.44 4.20 0.50
C LEU A 133 -6.02 5.46 1.27
N SER A 134 -5.36 5.31 2.42
CA SER A 134 -4.88 6.43 3.23
C SER A 134 -3.67 7.15 2.60
N ASP A 135 -2.89 6.45 1.78
CA ASP A 135 -1.69 6.99 1.17
C ASP A 135 -1.97 7.82 -0.11
N ILE A 136 -3.15 7.64 -0.73
CA ILE A 136 -3.59 8.48 -1.87
C ILE A 136 -3.54 9.98 -1.55
N PRO A 137 -4.21 10.49 -0.49
CA PRO A 137 -4.15 11.93 -0.17
C PRO A 137 -2.76 12.40 0.23
N ILE A 138 -1.96 11.55 0.86
CA ILE A 138 -0.59 11.88 1.26
C ILE A 138 0.29 12.07 0.03
N SER A 139 0.26 11.13 -0.91
CA SER A 139 1.05 11.19 -2.15
C SER A 139 0.61 12.34 -3.05
N LEU A 140 -0.70 12.59 -3.14
CA LEU A 140 -1.24 13.76 -3.84
C LEU A 140 -0.76 15.08 -3.24
N SER A 141 -0.74 15.20 -1.91
CA SER A 141 -0.25 16.42 -1.23
C SER A 141 1.24 16.64 -1.48
N LYS A 142 2.04 15.58 -1.46
CA LYS A 142 3.48 15.62 -1.80
C LYS A 142 3.70 16.04 -3.25
N MET A 143 2.90 15.51 -4.18
CA MET A 143 2.95 15.88 -5.59
C MET A 143 2.63 17.38 -5.79
N LEU A 144 1.54 17.86 -5.20
CA LEU A 144 1.14 19.26 -5.28
C LEU A 144 2.18 20.21 -4.68
N ASN A 145 2.80 19.83 -3.56
CA ASN A 145 3.87 20.63 -2.95
C ASN A 145 5.15 20.64 -3.79
N SER A 146 5.44 19.59 -4.52
CA SER A 146 6.61 19.54 -5.42
C SER A 146 6.43 20.36 -6.69
N THR A 147 5.20 20.73 -7.06
CA THR A 147 4.90 21.58 -8.23
C THR A 147 4.72 23.07 -7.91
N ARG A 148 4.69 23.45 -6.64
CA ARG A 148 4.63 24.85 -6.22
C ARG A 148 6.03 25.48 -6.28
N PHE A 149 6.22 26.36 -7.27
CA PHE A 149 7.38 27.24 -7.43
C PHE A 149 7.00 28.67 -7.17
#